data_8769c39405a623c7be3e32c4c7962a03
#
_entry.id   8769c39405a623c7be3e32c4c7962a03
#
_cell.length_a   1.000
_cell.length_b   1.000
_cell.length_c   1.000
_cell.angle_alpha   90.00
_cell.angle_beta   90.00
_cell.angle_gamma   90.00
#
_symmetry.space_group_name_H-M   'P 1'
#
loop_
_entity.id
_entity.type
_entity.pdbx_description
1 polymer ?
#
loop_
_entity_poly.entity_id
_entity_poly.type
_entity_poly.pdbx_seq_one_letter_code
_entity_poly.pdbx_strand_id
1 'polypeptide(L)'
;MLKVLEFIQAHKNDWEELLSQEPYFLKVSRDNVFNHRLVMLKYNQLDSDFNNEIVRECRGLILDEDLLEPISVPFFKFGNYGESYCPEIDWESAVILEKRDGSLIKVVKLGEDYLISTNGCIDAFKAEMQDDLLCPYKSYGELFMKAIGDRLSLLDEGKTYMFELTSPYNKVVVPYDKVEIALIGIRDNQSLQEELICDSSLKDYFLLPKRYGFKTLDDCIEAAHSLPYSEEGYVVLDKNFNRVKIKSLEYVNVHHLRGEGTMSEKRILDIVRKNEVAEYLIYFPEYKELFDGYKGKVDDLYKAYHLMWLSFSQLEFNSRKEIALFLQDAKDVYDMGFIFKMLDGKIKEPCDYFEDMSLDKFIDILHRYEHFWEVND
;
A
#
# COMPACT_ATOMS: atom_id res chain seq x y z
N MET A 1 11.77 20.52 0.23
CA MET A 1 10.51 20.37 1.02
C MET A 1 9.64 19.38 0.30
N LEU A 2 8.83 18.56 1.00
CA LEU A 2 7.88 17.64 0.39
C LEU A 2 6.79 18.42 -0.36
N LYS A 3 6.38 17.95 -1.54
CA LYS A 3 5.31 18.58 -2.33
C LYS A 3 3.97 18.55 -1.62
N VAL A 4 3.69 17.49 -0.87
CA VAL A 4 2.49 17.42 -0.03
C VAL A 4 2.48 18.51 1.05
N LEU A 5 3.63 18.86 1.64
CA LEU A 5 3.70 19.95 2.62
C LEU A 5 3.54 21.32 1.98
N GLU A 6 4.10 21.54 0.77
CA GLU A 6 3.84 22.75 -0.02
C GLU A 6 2.35 22.92 -0.30
N PHE A 7 1.68 21.81 -0.67
CA PHE A 7 0.25 21.78 -0.90
C PHE A 7 -0.56 22.11 0.36
N ILE A 8 -0.26 21.45 1.50
CA ILE A 8 -0.92 21.69 2.78
C ILE A 8 -0.75 23.15 3.23
N GLN A 9 0.44 23.74 3.05
CA GLN A 9 0.69 25.14 3.38
C GLN A 9 -0.11 26.11 2.51
N ALA A 10 -0.35 25.75 1.24
CA ALA A 10 -1.17 26.55 0.33
C ALA A 10 -2.67 26.42 0.62
N HIS A 11 -3.12 25.31 1.19
CA HIS A 11 -4.53 24.95 1.42
C HIS A 11 -4.84 24.70 2.89
N LYS A 12 -4.40 25.59 3.79
CA LYS A 12 -4.42 25.38 5.26
C LYS A 12 -5.79 24.98 5.84
N ASN A 13 -6.89 25.40 5.24
CA ASN A 13 -8.22 25.21 5.80
C ASN A 13 -8.96 23.99 5.21
N ASP A 14 -8.56 23.50 4.05
CA ASP A 14 -9.29 22.52 3.25
C ASP A 14 -8.40 21.41 2.65
N TRP A 15 -7.12 21.35 3.05
CA TRP A 15 -6.15 20.40 2.49
C TRP A 15 -6.59 18.93 2.62
N GLU A 16 -7.27 18.55 3.72
CA GLU A 16 -7.72 17.18 3.91
C GLU A 16 -8.83 16.83 2.92
N GLU A 17 -9.80 17.72 2.74
CA GLU A 17 -10.86 17.54 1.77
C GLU A 17 -10.28 17.42 0.35
N LEU A 18 -9.39 18.34 -0.01
CA LEU A 18 -8.77 18.35 -1.34
C LEU A 18 -7.91 17.12 -1.59
N LEU A 19 -7.12 16.67 -0.60
CA LEU A 19 -6.28 15.49 -0.73
C LEU A 19 -7.06 14.17 -0.68
N SER A 20 -8.31 14.18 -0.20
CA SER A 20 -9.17 13.00 -0.21
C SER A 20 -9.86 12.75 -1.57
N GLN A 21 -9.81 13.72 -2.48
CA GLN A 21 -10.48 13.70 -3.79
C GLN A 21 -9.48 13.46 -4.93
N GLU A 22 -10.01 13.29 -6.15
CA GLU A 22 -9.23 13.20 -7.38
C GLU A 22 -8.29 14.40 -7.56
N PRO A 23 -7.04 14.21 -7.96
CA PRO A 23 -6.39 12.95 -8.37
C PRO A 23 -5.65 12.24 -7.21
N TYR A 24 -5.76 12.74 -5.99
CA TYR A 24 -4.91 12.30 -4.87
C TYR A 24 -5.46 11.07 -4.16
N PHE A 25 -6.74 11.08 -3.78
CA PHE A 25 -7.42 10.03 -3.00
C PHE A 25 -6.61 9.53 -1.80
N LEU A 26 -6.05 10.49 -1.04
CA LEU A 26 -5.26 10.16 0.15
C LEU A 26 -6.16 9.85 1.33
N LYS A 27 -5.78 8.84 2.11
CA LYS A 27 -6.37 8.53 3.40
C LYS A 27 -5.58 9.24 4.50
N VAL A 28 -6.30 9.92 5.39
CA VAL A 28 -5.77 10.63 6.55
C VAL A 28 -6.18 9.88 7.80
N SER A 29 -5.22 9.45 8.60
CA SER A 29 -5.46 8.83 9.91
C SER A 29 -4.70 9.55 11.00
N ARG A 30 -5.22 9.51 12.23
CA ARG A 30 -4.64 10.19 13.40
C ARG A 30 -4.49 9.23 14.55
N ASP A 31 -3.45 9.45 15.33
CA ASP A 31 -3.21 8.74 16.59
C ASP A 31 -2.45 9.62 17.58
N ASN A 32 -2.51 9.28 18.86
CA ASN A 32 -1.69 9.89 19.91
C ASN A 32 -0.77 8.81 20.47
N VAL A 33 0.52 8.95 20.22
CA VAL A 33 1.55 7.99 20.62
C VAL A 33 2.63 8.74 21.41
N PHE A 34 2.93 8.30 22.63
CA PHE A 34 3.90 8.96 23.53
C PHE A 34 3.64 10.46 23.74
N ASN A 35 2.37 10.86 23.83
CA ASN A 35 1.90 12.25 23.91
C ASN A 35 2.18 13.11 22.65
N HIS A 36 2.61 12.52 21.54
CA HIS A 36 2.67 13.18 20.25
C HIS A 36 1.36 12.96 19.49
N ARG A 37 0.72 14.04 19.09
CA ARG A 37 -0.44 14.00 18.18
C ARG A 37 0.09 13.85 16.76
N LEU A 38 -0.24 12.74 16.13
CA LEU A 38 0.33 12.36 14.84
C LEU A 38 -0.76 12.21 13.79
N VAL A 39 -0.44 12.64 12.56
CA VAL A 39 -1.27 12.42 11.39
C VAL A 39 -0.49 11.65 10.33
N MET A 40 -1.09 10.60 9.78
CA MET A 40 -0.51 9.81 8.70
C MET A 40 -1.26 10.07 7.39
N LEU A 41 -0.50 10.31 6.33
CA LEU A 41 -0.98 10.42 4.97
C LEU A 41 -0.60 9.14 4.20
N LYS A 42 -1.62 8.50 3.61
CA LYS A 42 -1.44 7.27 2.85
C LYS A 42 -2.25 7.35 1.56
N TYR A 43 -1.62 6.98 0.42
CA TYR A 43 -2.33 6.84 -0.84
C TYR A 43 -3.35 5.68 -0.79
N ASN A 44 -4.40 5.79 -1.57
CA ASN A 44 -5.27 4.67 -1.89
C ASN A 44 -4.65 3.87 -3.05
N GLN A 45 -4.55 2.55 -2.89
CA GLN A 45 -3.90 1.70 -3.90
C GLN A 45 -4.69 1.62 -5.22
N LEU A 46 -6.02 1.82 -5.17
CA LEU A 46 -6.91 1.70 -6.32
C LEU A 46 -7.07 3.02 -7.07
N ASP A 47 -7.30 4.11 -6.34
CA ASP A 47 -7.80 5.36 -6.90
C ASP A 47 -6.74 6.44 -7.06
N SER A 48 -5.66 6.40 -6.25
CA SER A 48 -4.62 7.43 -6.30
C SER A 48 -3.80 7.37 -7.59
N ASP A 49 -3.57 8.54 -8.21
CA ASP A 49 -2.70 8.66 -9.39
C ASP A 49 -1.22 8.65 -9.01
N PHE A 50 -0.53 7.54 -9.23
CA PHE A 50 0.91 7.41 -8.95
C PHE A 50 1.83 8.21 -9.87
N ASN A 51 1.32 8.84 -10.96
CA ASN A 51 2.09 9.82 -11.72
C ASN A 51 2.22 11.15 -10.94
N ASN A 52 1.37 11.39 -9.95
CA ASN A 52 1.41 12.56 -9.08
C ASN A 52 2.47 12.41 -7.98
N GLU A 53 3.38 13.39 -7.86
CA GLU A 53 4.44 13.38 -6.85
C GLU A 53 3.90 13.42 -5.42
N ILE A 54 2.84 14.20 -5.15
CA ILE A 54 2.19 14.30 -3.84
C ILE A 54 1.71 12.92 -3.38
N VAL A 55 1.10 12.17 -4.29
CA VAL A 55 0.63 10.82 -4.02
C VAL A 55 1.80 9.89 -3.67
N ARG A 56 2.89 9.95 -4.44
CA ARG A 56 4.05 9.09 -4.19
C ARG A 56 4.75 9.37 -2.86
N GLU A 57 4.74 10.62 -2.39
CA GLU A 57 5.28 11.00 -1.07
C GLU A 57 4.46 10.39 0.08
N CYS A 58 3.16 10.18 -0.14
CA CYS A 58 2.21 9.75 0.89
C CYS A 58 2.14 8.21 1.03
N ARG A 59 3.28 7.55 1.22
CA ARG A 59 3.37 6.11 1.48
C ARG A 59 3.40 5.80 2.98
N GLY A 60 2.42 6.30 3.74
CA GLY A 60 2.45 6.24 5.20
C GLY A 60 3.39 7.28 5.79
N LEU A 61 3.46 8.47 5.18
CA LEU A 61 4.12 9.64 5.72
C LEU A 61 3.46 10.05 7.03
N ILE A 62 4.24 10.25 8.08
CA ILE A 62 3.71 10.69 9.39
C ILE A 62 4.23 12.10 9.69
N LEU A 63 3.32 12.98 10.06
CA LEU A 63 3.58 14.35 10.44
C LEU A 63 3.15 14.57 11.89
N ASP A 64 3.75 15.56 12.55
CA ASP A 64 3.15 16.17 13.73
C ASP A 64 1.83 16.82 13.35
N GLU A 65 0.75 16.59 14.10
CA GLU A 65 -0.58 17.07 13.73
C GLU A 65 -0.70 18.60 13.88
N ASP A 66 -0.02 19.18 14.86
CA ASP A 66 -0.15 20.61 15.18
C ASP A 66 0.79 21.47 14.34
N LEU A 67 2.02 21.01 14.11
CA LEU A 67 3.05 21.74 13.36
C LEU A 67 3.10 21.38 11.88
N LEU A 68 2.54 20.21 11.51
CA LEU A 68 2.62 19.60 10.16
C LEU A 68 4.07 19.40 9.70
N GLU A 69 4.98 19.16 10.65
CA GLU A 69 6.37 18.85 10.39
C GLU A 69 6.56 17.34 10.21
N PRO A 70 7.50 16.91 9.34
CA PRO A 70 7.78 15.49 9.12
C PRO A 70 8.34 14.79 10.36
N ILE A 71 7.64 13.75 10.81
CA ILE A 71 8.07 12.86 11.88
C ILE A 71 8.67 11.58 11.30
N SER A 72 8.00 10.96 10.32
CA SER A 72 8.49 9.76 9.64
C SER A 72 8.29 9.86 8.15
N VAL A 73 9.40 9.90 7.40
CA VAL A 73 9.41 10.02 5.93
C VAL A 73 9.95 8.72 5.32
N PRO A 74 9.07 7.78 4.93
CA PRO A 74 9.51 6.54 4.30
C PRO A 74 9.99 6.74 2.87
N PHE A 75 10.35 5.64 2.19
CA PHE A 75 10.50 5.64 0.75
C PHE A 75 9.24 6.19 0.09
N PHE A 76 9.40 7.07 -0.87
CA PHE A 76 8.31 7.41 -1.77
C PHE A 76 7.85 6.15 -2.54
N LYS A 77 6.62 6.16 -3.03
CA LYS A 77 6.13 5.07 -3.87
C LYS A 77 7.03 4.97 -5.11
N PHE A 78 7.62 3.83 -5.33
CA PHE A 78 8.37 3.51 -6.53
C PHE A 78 7.76 2.28 -7.19
N GLY A 79 7.84 2.25 -8.52
CA GLY A 79 7.14 1.29 -9.35
C GLY A 79 7.93 0.02 -9.65
N ASN A 80 7.23 -0.92 -10.27
CA ASN A 80 7.87 -2.03 -10.96
C ASN A 80 8.41 -1.52 -12.30
N TYR A 81 9.50 -2.11 -12.77
CA TYR A 81 10.00 -1.81 -14.10
C TYR A 81 8.87 -1.91 -15.14
N GLY A 82 8.75 -0.90 -16.00
CA GLY A 82 7.69 -0.81 -17.01
C GLY A 82 6.44 -0.02 -16.60
N GLU A 83 6.25 0.30 -15.31
CA GLU A 83 5.18 1.20 -14.88
C GLU A 83 5.48 2.66 -15.26
N SER A 84 4.45 3.42 -15.63
CA SER A 84 4.56 4.77 -16.23
C SER A 84 5.25 5.81 -15.34
N TYR A 85 5.21 5.63 -14.02
CA TYR A 85 5.79 6.55 -13.03
C TYR A 85 7.19 6.13 -12.55
N CYS A 86 7.79 5.11 -13.18
CA CYS A 86 9.15 4.70 -12.86
C CYS A 86 10.15 5.75 -13.34
N PRO A 87 11.12 6.17 -12.49
CA PRO A 87 12.19 7.04 -12.91
C PRO A 87 13.17 6.31 -13.84
N GLU A 88 13.87 7.08 -14.67
CA GLU A 88 15.07 6.56 -15.33
C GLU A 88 16.17 6.33 -14.29
N ILE A 89 16.85 5.20 -14.40
CA ILE A 89 17.96 4.82 -13.51
C ILE A 89 19.29 5.16 -14.18
N ASP A 90 20.14 5.87 -13.44
CA ASP A 90 21.54 6.05 -13.81
C ASP A 90 22.34 4.76 -13.55
N TRP A 91 22.50 3.93 -14.56
CA TRP A 91 23.13 2.61 -14.46
C TRP A 91 24.62 2.67 -14.12
N GLU A 92 25.29 3.80 -14.34
CA GLU A 92 26.70 3.96 -13.96
C GLU A 92 26.88 3.99 -12.43
N SER A 93 25.87 4.50 -11.72
CA SER A 93 25.86 4.59 -10.26
C SER A 93 24.95 3.57 -9.59
N ALA A 94 24.28 2.71 -10.37
CA ALA A 94 23.26 1.82 -9.85
C ALA A 94 23.81 0.79 -8.85
N VAL A 95 23.05 0.59 -7.78
CA VAL A 95 23.24 -0.46 -6.79
C VAL A 95 22.04 -1.39 -6.85
N ILE A 96 22.29 -2.66 -7.06
CA ILE A 96 21.26 -3.69 -7.17
C ILE A 96 21.21 -4.47 -5.87
N LEU A 97 20.08 -4.45 -5.21
CA LEU A 97 19.82 -5.07 -3.91
C LEU A 97 18.79 -6.18 -4.03
N GLU A 98 18.92 -7.20 -3.18
CA GLU A 98 17.89 -8.20 -2.96
C GLU A 98 16.57 -7.50 -2.59
N LYS A 99 15.47 -7.88 -3.25
CA LYS A 99 14.15 -7.52 -2.78
C LYS A 99 13.65 -8.61 -1.84
N ARG A 100 13.63 -8.31 -0.55
CA ARG A 100 13.09 -9.20 0.47
C ARG A 100 11.57 -9.09 0.51
N ASP A 101 10.90 -10.23 0.68
CA ASP A 101 9.45 -10.35 0.71
C ASP A 101 8.94 -10.38 2.16
N GLY A 102 8.52 -9.24 2.68
CA GLY A 102 8.07 -9.12 4.05
C GLY A 102 7.15 -7.93 4.28
N SER A 103 7.27 -7.32 5.43
CA SER A 103 6.48 -6.17 5.83
C SER A 103 7.38 -4.99 6.15
N LEU A 104 7.12 -3.85 5.51
CA LEU A 104 7.85 -2.62 5.80
C LEU A 104 7.48 -2.09 7.19
N ILE A 105 8.48 -1.97 8.04
CA ILE A 105 8.40 -1.31 9.35
C ILE A 105 9.27 -0.07 9.33
N LYS A 106 8.73 1.03 9.84
CA LYS A 106 9.44 2.30 9.98
C LYS A 106 9.68 2.56 11.46
N VAL A 107 10.85 3.05 11.78
CA VAL A 107 11.22 3.42 13.16
C VAL A 107 11.76 4.83 13.16
N VAL A 108 11.27 5.64 14.10
CA VAL A 108 11.75 6.99 14.38
C VAL A 108 11.96 7.12 15.90
N LYS A 109 13.07 7.68 16.30
CA LYS A 109 13.31 8.02 17.70
C LYS A 109 12.65 9.35 18.03
N LEU A 110 11.87 9.39 19.11
CA LEU A 110 11.16 10.56 19.64
C LEU A 110 11.58 10.77 21.12
N GLY A 111 12.64 11.53 21.35
CA GLY A 111 13.22 11.66 22.69
C GLY A 111 13.73 10.32 23.21
N GLU A 112 13.15 9.85 24.31
CA GLU A 112 13.50 8.54 24.89
C GLU A 112 12.69 7.38 24.30
N ASP A 113 11.64 7.67 23.52
CA ASP A 113 10.72 6.68 22.96
C ASP A 113 11.03 6.39 21.48
N TYR A 114 10.46 5.30 20.93
CA TYR A 114 10.61 4.91 19.55
C TYR A 114 9.24 4.65 18.90
N LEU A 115 8.87 5.50 17.96
CA LEU A 115 7.69 5.30 17.13
C LEU A 115 7.98 4.18 16.12
N ILE A 116 7.28 3.07 16.25
CA ILE A 116 7.31 1.94 15.33
C ILE A 116 6.01 1.97 14.55
N SER A 117 6.07 2.05 13.23
CA SER A 117 4.90 2.21 12.36
C SER A 117 4.98 1.31 11.13
N THR A 118 3.83 1.01 10.55
CA THR A 118 3.71 0.34 9.24
C THR A 118 3.30 1.36 8.16
N ASN A 119 3.14 0.93 6.90
CA ASN A 119 2.58 1.81 5.88
C ASN A 119 1.11 2.18 6.11
N GLY A 120 0.40 1.42 6.92
CA GLY A 120 -1.04 1.60 7.14
C GLY A 120 -1.43 2.00 8.56
N CYS A 121 -0.49 1.97 9.51
CA CYS A 121 -0.76 2.22 10.91
C CYS A 121 0.35 3.04 11.56
N ILE A 122 -0.03 4.12 12.27
CA ILE A 122 0.91 5.01 12.99
C ILE A 122 1.64 4.25 14.08
N ASP A 123 0.91 3.45 14.84
CA ASP A 123 1.43 2.63 15.93
C ASP A 123 1.37 1.14 15.54
N ALA A 124 2.51 0.53 15.23
CA ALA A 124 2.59 -0.87 14.83
C ALA A 124 2.08 -1.86 15.90
N PHE A 125 1.97 -1.45 17.16
CA PHE A 125 1.37 -2.27 18.21
C PHE A 125 -0.16 -2.37 18.09
N LYS A 126 -0.79 -1.48 17.31
CA LYS A 126 -2.22 -1.52 16.93
C LYS A 126 -2.45 -2.19 15.58
N ALA A 127 -1.39 -2.48 14.84
CA ALA A 127 -1.46 -3.23 13.59
C ALA A 127 -1.51 -4.72 13.90
N GLU A 128 -2.72 -5.28 13.94
CA GLU A 128 -2.97 -6.68 14.31
C GLU A 128 -2.34 -7.64 13.29
N MET A 129 -1.81 -8.76 13.80
CA MET A 129 -1.42 -9.89 12.97
C MET A 129 -2.68 -10.65 12.51
N GLN A 130 -2.60 -11.32 11.38
CA GLN A 130 -3.68 -12.21 10.95
C GLN A 130 -3.92 -13.30 12.02
N ASP A 131 -5.18 -13.68 12.21
CA ASP A 131 -5.59 -14.74 13.14
C ASP A 131 -4.98 -16.09 12.71
N ASP A 132 -3.75 -16.32 13.11
CA ASP A 132 -3.06 -17.59 13.02
C ASP A 132 -2.85 -18.11 14.43
N LEU A 133 -3.48 -19.26 14.75
CA LEU A 133 -3.38 -19.93 16.06
C LEU A 133 -1.92 -20.29 16.43
N LEU A 134 -1.02 -20.32 15.46
CA LEU A 134 0.39 -20.59 15.66
C LEU A 134 1.23 -19.32 15.86
N CYS A 135 0.67 -18.13 15.62
CA CYS A 135 1.37 -16.86 15.81
C CYS A 135 1.34 -16.45 17.29
N PRO A 136 2.49 -16.37 17.98
CA PRO A 136 2.54 -15.95 19.39
C PRO A 136 2.46 -14.44 19.55
N TYR A 137 2.43 -13.65 18.48
CA TYR A 137 2.44 -12.19 18.48
C TYR A 137 1.07 -11.66 18.06
N LYS A 138 0.58 -10.63 18.77
CA LYS A 138 -0.71 -10.00 18.49
C LYS A 138 -0.62 -8.91 17.42
N SER A 139 0.57 -8.31 17.29
CA SER A 139 0.76 -7.16 16.41
C SER A 139 2.12 -7.18 15.71
N TYR A 140 2.21 -6.41 14.62
CA TYR A 140 3.48 -6.18 13.93
C TYR A 140 4.52 -5.51 14.83
N GLY A 141 4.08 -4.65 15.78
CA GLY A 141 4.96 -4.04 16.77
C GLY A 141 5.62 -5.08 17.67
N GLU A 142 4.86 -6.02 18.23
CA GLU A 142 5.41 -7.10 19.06
C GLU A 142 6.39 -7.99 18.27
N LEU A 143 6.03 -8.36 17.04
CA LEU A 143 6.87 -9.16 16.17
C LEU A 143 8.19 -8.43 15.84
N PHE A 144 8.12 -7.14 15.54
CA PHE A 144 9.29 -6.31 15.26
C PHE A 144 10.19 -6.17 16.49
N MET A 145 9.62 -5.92 17.67
CA MET A 145 10.37 -5.81 18.90
C MET A 145 11.16 -7.08 19.21
N LYS A 146 10.59 -8.26 18.92
CA LYS A 146 11.29 -9.54 19.04
C LYS A 146 12.53 -9.60 18.15
N ALA A 147 12.44 -9.05 16.93
CA ALA A 147 13.53 -9.08 15.97
C ALA A 147 14.61 -8.02 16.25
N ILE A 148 14.24 -6.80 16.65
CA ILE A 148 15.20 -5.71 16.83
C ILE A 148 15.97 -5.82 18.14
N GLY A 149 15.32 -6.24 19.23
CA GLY A 149 15.94 -6.36 20.57
C GLY A 149 16.54 -5.03 21.04
N ASP A 150 17.72 -5.07 21.64
CA ASP A 150 18.40 -3.90 22.23
C ASP A 150 18.96 -2.92 21.18
N ARG A 151 18.89 -3.28 19.86
CA ARG A 151 19.45 -2.48 18.78
C ARG A 151 18.68 -1.19 18.47
N LEU A 152 17.50 -0.98 19.09
CA LEU A 152 16.82 0.32 19.04
C LEU A 152 17.70 1.46 19.52
N SER A 153 18.52 1.22 20.54
CA SER A 153 19.44 2.22 21.11
C SER A 153 20.52 2.73 20.14
N LEU A 154 20.72 2.04 19.01
CA LEU A 154 21.65 2.46 17.95
C LEU A 154 21.04 3.48 16.97
N LEU A 155 19.75 3.74 17.06
CA LEU A 155 19.04 4.63 16.15
C LEU A 155 19.04 6.07 16.65
N ASP A 156 19.43 7.01 15.77
CA ASP A 156 19.50 8.44 16.08
C ASP A 156 18.14 9.13 15.90
N GLU A 157 17.97 10.28 16.52
CA GLU A 157 16.85 11.19 16.28
C GLU A 157 16.90 11.83 14.87
N GLY A 158 15.75 12.32 14.41
CA GLY A 158 15.63 13.05 13.15
C GLY A 158 15.71 12.19 11.88
N LYS A 159 15.81 10.87 12.02
CA LYS A 159 15.88 9.93 10.90
C LYS A 159 14.71 8.94 10.93
N THR A 160 14.27 8.55 9.74
CA THR A 160 13.39 7.40 9.53
C THR A 160 14.22 6.20 9.10
N TYR A 161 14.21 5.16 9.92
CA TYR A 161 14.83 3.87 9.62
C TYR A 161 13.78 2.93 9.06
N MET A 162 14.06 2.32 7.92
CA MET A 162 13.16 1.44 7.22
C MET A 162 13.70 0.01 7.24
N PHE A 163 12.90 -0.90 7.77
CA PHE A 163 13.24 -2.31 7.90
C PHE A 163 12.24 -3.17 7.14
N GLU A 164 12.73 -4.21 6.48
CA GLU A 164 11.89 -5.31 6.01
C GLU A 164 11.84 -6.38 7.09
N LEU A 165 10.66 -6.58 7.67
CA LEU A 165 10.38 -7.60 8.67
C LEU A 165 9.91 -8.87 7.97
N THR A 166 10.65 -9.97 8.17
CA THR A 166 10.36 -11.28 7.60
C THR A 166 10.20 -12.30 8.71
N SER A 167 9.20 -13.19 8.59
CA SER A 167 8.98 -14.25 9.58
C SER A 167 8.05 -15.33 9.02
N PRO A 168 7.92 -16.49 9.71
CA PRO A 168 6.89 -17.47 9.39
C PRO A 168 5.46 -16.93 9.51
N TYR A 169 5.25 -15.85 10.31
CA TYR A 169 3.93 -15.36 10.71
C TYR A 169 3.39 -14.23 9.83
N ASN A 170 4.24 -13.53 9.08
CA ASN A 170 3.83 -12.48 8.13
C ASN A 170 4.19 -12.84 6.68
N LYS A 171 4.13 -14.14 6.35
CA LYS A 171 4.47 -14.63 5.03
C LYS A 171 3.59 -14.05 3.95
N VAL A 172 4.21 -13.49 2.91
CA VAL A 172 3.53 -13.10 1.66
C VAL A 172 3.64 -14.25 0.65
N VAL A 173 4.80 -14.50 0.06
CA VAL A 173 5.06 -15.63 -0.83
C VAL A 173 6.26 -16.45 -0.32
N VAL A 174 7.38 -15.75 -0.10
CA VAL A 174 8.64 -16.38 0.30
C VAL A 174 8.52 -16.95 1.73
N PRO A 175 8.81 -18.25 1.93
CA PRO A 175 8.83 -18.80 3.28
C PRO A 175 10.10 -18.40 4.02
N TYR A 176 9.95 -17.85 5.20
CA TYR A 176 11.05 -17.58 6.13
C TYR A 176 10.88 -18.41 7.40
N ASP A 177 11.94 -19.04 7.86
CA ASP A 177 11.90 -19.92 9.05
C ASP A 177 12.15 -19.18 10.35
N LYS A 178 12.60 -17.90 10.28
CA LYS A 178 12.99 -17.10 11.42
C LYS A 178 12.38 -15.72 11.36
N VAL A 179 12.21 -15.14 12.55
CA VAL A 179 11.86 -13.72 12.68
C VAL A 179 13.13 -12.89 12.50
N GLU A 180 13.22 -12.13 11.42
CA GLU A 180 14.38 -11.31 11.07
C GLU A 180 13.95 -9.92 10.60
N ILE A 181 14.85 -8.97 10.76
CA ILE A 181 14.71 -7.64 10.15
C ILE A 181 15.94 -7.34 9.30
N ALA A 182 15.73 -6.82 8.12
CA ALA A 182 16.80 -6.26 7.28
C ALA A 182 16.65 -4.75 7.21
N LEU A 183 17.72 -4.01 7.49
CA LEU A 183 17.74 -2.57 7.27
C LEU A 183 17.80 -2.31 5.76
N ILE A 184 16.77 -1.64 5.23
CA ILE A 184 16.60 -1.42 3.79
C ILE A 184 16.70 0.06 3.39
N GLY A 185 16.67 0.98 4.36
CA GLY A 185 16.84 2.40 4.10
C GLY A 185 16.94 3.24 5.37
N ILE A 186 17.58 4.38 5.22
CA ILE A 186 17.71 5.43 6.25
C ILE A 186 17.47 6.75 5.54
N ARG A 187 16.58 7.58 6.08
CA ARG A 187 16.32 8.93 5.57
C ARG A 187 16.36 9.95 6.69
N ASP A 188 17.05 11.05 6.46
CA ASP A 188 16.95 12.22 7.31
C ASP A 188 15.63 12.95 7.05
N ASN A 189 14.84 13.17 8.10
CA ASN A 189 13.48 13.69 7.98
C ASN A 189 13.43 15.18 7.61
N GLN A 190 14.47 15.93 7.88
CA GLN A 190 14.55 17.37 7.61
C GLN A 190 15.11 17.66 6.20
N SER A 191 16.26 17.08 5.88
CA SER A 191 16.90 17.26 4.58
C SER A 191 16.31 16.40 3.48
N LEU A 192 15.57 15.34 3.84
CA LEU A 192 15.01 14.29 2.98
C LEU A 192 16.09 13.45 2.26
N GLN A 193 17.36 13.63 2.64
CA GLN A 193 18.46 12.87 2.07
C GLN A 193 18.44 11.42 2.61
N GLU A 194 18.72 10.48 1.72
CA GLU A 194 18.89 9.08 2.11
C GLU A 194 20.38 8.75 2.27
N GLU A 195 20.66 7.76 3.11
CA GLU A 195 21.99 7.16 3.25
C GLU A 195 22.03 5.84 2.49
N LEU A 196 23.14 5.56 1.80
CA LEU A 196 23.40 4.21 1.31
C LEU A 196 23.65 3.30 2.51
N ILE A 197 22.78 2.32 2.71
CA ILE A 197 22.80 1.43 3.89
C ILE A 197 24.13 0.66 4.02
N CYS A 198 24.79 0.33 2.91
CA CYS A 198 26.08 -0.34 2.91
C CYS A 198 27.24 0.56 3.39
N ASP A 199 27.05 1.87 3.41
CA ASP A 199 28.03 2.86 3.88
C ASP A 199 27.69 3.37 5.28
N SER A 200 26.49 3.03 5.80
CA SER A 200 26.08 3.40 7.14
C SER A 200 26.90 2.70 8.22
N SER A 201 27.08 3.37 9.36
CA SER A 201 27.67 2.79 10.57
C SER A 201 26.85 1.63 11.13
N LEU A 202 25.57 1.48 10.73
CA LEU A 202 24.67 0.44 11.19
C LEU A 202 24.81 -0.89 10.44
N LYS A 203 25.60 -0.93 9.36
CA LYS A 203 25.79 -2.14 8.53
C LYS A 203 26.31 -3.36 9.29
N ASP A 204 27.06 -3.17 10.38
CA ASP A 204 27.62 -4.25 11.18
C ASP A 204 26.67 -4.74 12.26
N TYR A 205 25.56 -4.05 12.48
CA TYR A 205 24.56 -4.37 13.50
C TYR A 205 23.27 -4.95 12.96
N PHE A 206 22.96 -4.69 11.68
CA PHE A 206 21.73 -5.16 11.03
C PHE A 206 22.03 -5.99 9.79
N LEU A 207 21.16 -6.95 9.53
CA LEU A 207 21.14 -7.62 8.25
C LEU A 207 20.86 -6.59 7.16
N LEU A 208 21.61 -6.61 6.07
CA LEU A 208 21.36 -5.82 4.86
C LEU A 208 20.91 -6.73 3.73
N PRO A 209 20.12 -6.23 2.78
CA PRO A 209 19.83 -6.95 1.54
C PRO A 209 21.13 -7.30 0.81
N LYS A 210 21.18 -8.48 0.21
CA LYS A 210 22.32 -8.90 -0.63
C LYS A 210 22.49 -7.89 -1.77
N ARG A 211 23.77 -7.64 -2.13
CA ARG A 211 24.12 -6.78 -3.26
C ARG A 211 24.54 -7.66 -4.43
N TYR A 212 24.09 -7.27 -5.64
CA TYR A 212 24.39 -7.96 -6.88
C TYR A 212 25.25 -7.08 -7.80
N GLY A 213 26.01 -7.70 -8.68
CA GLY A 213 26.98 -7.02 -9.53
C GLY A 213 26.50 -6.77 -10.98
N PHE A 214 25.21 -6.84 -11.25
CA PHE A 214 24.65 -6.54 -12.58
C PHE A 214 24.96 -5.09 -12.95
N LYS A 215 25.12 -4.82 -14.24
CA LYS A 215 25.51 -3.49 -14.73
C LYS A 215 24.50 -2.89 -15.69
N THR A 216 23.57 -3.67 -16.17
CA THR A 216 22.53 -3.24 -17.10
C THR A 216 21.16 -3.68 -16.63
N LEU A 217 20.15 -3.03 -17.16
CA LEU A 217 18.76 -3.43 -16.94
C LEU A 217 18.52 -4.84 -17.47
N ASP A 218 19.01 -5.15 -18.65
CA ASP A 218 18.81 -6.44 -19.30
C ASP A 218 19.41 -7.58 -18.46
N ASP A 219 20.62 -7.39 -17.90
CA ASP A 219 21.22 -8.35 -16.96
C ASP A 219 20.31 -8.61 -15.74
N CYS A 220 19.70 -7.55 -15.18
CA CYS A 220 18.80 -7.68 -14.04
C CYS A 220 17.50 -8.41 -14.40
N ILE A 221 16.94 -8.11 -15.58
CA ILE A 221 15.70 -8.75 -16.04
C ILE A 221 15.96 -10.24 -16.32
N GLU A 222 17.03 -10.58 -17.03
CA GLU A 222 17.40 -11.96 -17.33
C GLU A 222 17.64 -12.75 -16.03
N ALA A 223 18.38 -12.16 -15.09
CA ALA A 223 18.61 -12.77 -13.79
C ALA A 223 17.30 -12.97 -13.00
N ALA A 224 16.40 -11.95 -12.98
CA ALA A 224 15.12 -12.04 -12.30
C ALA A 224 14.21 -13.13 -12.90
N HIS A 225 14.22 -13.31 -14.22
CA HIS A 225 13.47 -14.39 -14.88
C HIS A 225 13.95 -15.79 -14.49
N SER A 226 15.20 -15.93 -14.06
CA SER A 226 15.79 -17.20 -13.64
C SER A 226 15.62 -17.48 -12.14
N LEU A 227 15.10 -16.53 -11.35
CA LEU A 227 14.89 -16.69 -9.90
C LEU A 227 13.70 -17.62 -9.62
N PRO A 228 13.84 -18.51 -8.61
CA PRO A 228 12.72 -19.31 -8.12
C PRO A 228 11.71 -18.42 -7.38
N TYR A 229 10.48 -18.90 -7.17
CA TYR A 229 9.45 -18.20 -6.41
C TYR A 229 9.83 -17.87 -4.95
N SER A 230 10.85 -18.52 -4.41
CA SER A 230 11.41 -18.25 -3.07
C SER A 230 12.32 -17.01 -3.03
N GLU A 231 12.51 -16.32 -4.14
CA GLU A 231 13.23 -15.05 -4.24
C GLU A 231 12.37 -14.04 -5.00
N GLU A 232 12.04 -12.91 -4.34
CA GLU A 232 11.08 -11.95 -4.91
C GLU A 232 11.67 -11.22 -6.13
N GLY A 233 12.97 -10.93 -6.12
CA GLY A 233 13.65 -10.19 -7.18
C GLY A 233 14.63 -9.15 -6.67
N TYR A 234 14.69 -8.01 -7.35
CA TYR A 234 15.65 -6.96 -7.09
C TYR A 234 15.02 -5.59 -6.88
N VAL A 235 15.69 -4.75 -6.09
CA VAL A 235 15.51 -3.30 -6.06
C VAL A 235 16.77 -2.66 -6.61
N VAL A 236 16.62 -1.89 -7.70
CA VAL A 236 17.69 -1.10 -8.28
C VAL A 236 17.55 0.32 -7.79
N LEU A 237 18.62 0.92 -7.29
CA LEU A 237 18.66 2.33 -6.91
C LEU A 237 19.93 2.96 -7.44
N ASP A 238 19.85 4.24 -7.86
CA ASP A 238 20.98 5.03 -8.30
C ASP A 238 21.48 6.02 -7.22
N LYS A 239 22.49 6.81 -7.53
CA LYS A 239 23.05 7.82 -6.62
C LYS A 239 22.08 8.92 -6.21
N ASN A 240 20.99 9.11 -6.96
CA ASN A 240 19.91 10.06 -6.65
C ASN A 240 18.76 9.40 -5.85
N PHE A 241 18.95 8.13 -5.48
CA PHE A 241 17.93 7.28 -4.82
C PHE A 241 16.65 7.07 -5.65
N ASN A 242 16.73 7.26 -6.97
CA ASN A 242 15.71 6.74 -7.87
C ASN A 242 15.67 5.22 -7.74
N ARG A 243 14.46 4.66 -7.66
CA ARG A 243 14.26 3.23 -7.42
C ARG A 243 13.31 2.61 -8.43
N VAL A 244 13.61 1.37 -8.77
CA VAL A 244 12.73 0.51 -9.56
C VAL A 244 12.79 -0.92 -8.99
N LYS A 245 11.66 -1.64 -9.07
CA LYS A 245 11.57 -3.05 -8.70
C LYS A 245 11.62 -3.90 -9.97
N ILE A 246 12.38 -5.00 -9.91
CA ILE A 246 12.41 -6.04 -10.93
C ILE A 246 12.11 -7.34 -10.22
N LYS A 247 10.94 -7.93 -10.45
CA LYS A 247 10.48 -9.11 -9.75
C LYS A 247 10.75 -10.38 -10.53
N SER A 248 10.88 -11.49 -9.82
CA SER A 248 10.92 -12.83 -10.39
C SER A 248 9.60 -13.17 -11.06
N LEU A 249 9.68 -13.75 -12.26
CA LEU A 249 8.51 -14.25 -12.99
C LEU A 249 7.75 -15.32 -12.18
N GLU A 250 8.47 -16.26 -11.57
CA GLU A 250 7.89 -17.30 -10.73
C GLU A 250 7.25 -16.73 -9.46
N TYR A 251 7.91 -15.73 -8.83
CA TYR A 251 7.35 -15.04 -7.67
C TYR A 251 6.02 -14.35 -8.02
N VAL A 252 5.98 -13.58 -9.11
CA VAL A 252 4.77 -12.90 -9.57
C VAL A 252 3.65 -13.91 -9.85
N ASN A 253 3.98 -15.02 -10.51
CA ASN A 253 3.05 -16.11 -10.70
C ASN A 253 2.48 -16.65 -9.39
N VAL A 254 3.33 -17.00 -8.43
CA VAL A 254 2.88 -17.56 -7.15
C VAL A 254 2.12 -16.51 -6.33
N HIS A 255 2.57 -15.25 -6.32
CA HIS A 255 1.90 -14.15 -5.64
C HIS A 255 0.44 -14.00 -6.12
N HIS A 256 0.23 -14.06 -7.42
CA HIS A 256 -1.09 -13.98 -8.03
C HIS A 256 -1.81 -15.32 -8.18
N LEU A 257 -1.09 -16.47 -8.05
CA LEU A 257 -1.62 -17.83 -8.22
C LEU A 257 -2.14 -18.47 -6.92
N ARG A 258 -2.39 -17.74 -5.85
CA ARG A 258 -2.95 -18.33 -4.62
C ARG A 258 -4.23 -19.14 -4.92
N GLY A 259 -4.05 -20.36 -5.51
CA GLY A 259 -5.09 -21.28 -5.98
C GLY A 259 -4.77 -21.80 -7.39
N GLU A 260 -5.08 -23.01 -7.69
CA GLU A 260 -5.11 -23.80 -8.91
C GLU A 260 -4.70 -23.13 -10.25
N GLY A 261 -3.47 -22.94 -10.55
CA GLY A 261 -2.78 -22.83 -11.86
C GLY A 261 -3.45 -22.20 -13.12
N THR A 262 -4.73 -21.90 -13.09
CA THR A 262 -5.48 -21.34 -14.22
C THR A 262 -5.91 -19.88 -13.97
N MET A 263 -6.01 -19.09 -15.04
CA MET A 263 -6.55 -17.72 -14.98
C MET A 263 -8.06 -17.80 -14.80
N SER A 264 -8.52 -17.87 -13.55
CA SER A 264 -9.95 -17.85 -13.20
C SER A 264 -10.45 -16.43 -13.04
N GLU A 265 -11.77 -16.21 -13.19
CA GLU A 265 -12.41 -14.92 -12.92
C GLU A 265 -12.07 -14.39 -11.52
N LYS A 266 -12.14 -15.23 -10.50
CA LYS A 266 -11.79 -14.89 -9.13
C LYS A 266 -10.39 -14.32 -9.01
N ARG A 267 -9.43 -14.88 -9.75
CA ARG A 267 -8.04 -14.44 -9.79
C ARG A 267 -7.90 -13.11 -10.53
N ILE A 268 -8.56 -12.97 -11.67
CA ILE A 268 -8.54 -11.71 -12.44
C ILE A 268 -9.06 -10.57 -11.56
N LEU A 269 -10.19 -10.76 -10.92
CA LEU A 269 -10.82 -9.76 -10.05
C LEU A 269 -9.99 -9.47 -8.78
N ASP A 270 -9.26 -10.44 -8.24
CA ASP A 270 -8.32 -10.20 -7.13
C ASP A 270 -7.18 -9.27 -7.57
N ILE A 271 -6.59 -9.50 -8.74
CA ILE A 271 -5.52 -8.67 -9.33
C ILE A 271 -6.06 -7.26 -9.65
N VAL A 272 -7.25 -7.15 -10.24
CA VAL A 272 -7.90 -5.86 -10.57
C VAL A 272 -8.15 -5.06 -9.29
N ARG A 273 -8.75 -5.67 -8.27
CA ARG A 273 -9.03 -5.01 -6.98
C ARG A 273 -7.79 -4.51 -6.24
N LYS A 274 -6.66 -5.19 -6.41
CA LYS A 274 -5.39 -4.79 -5.80
C LYS A 274 -4.62 -3.75 -6.61
N ASN A 275 -5.18 -3.35 -7.77
CA ASN A 275 -4.53 -2.47 -8.75
C ASN A 275 -3.13 -2.99 -9.17
N GLU A 276 -3.01 -4.30 -9.36
CA GLU A 276 -1.77 -5.00 -9.71
C GLU A 276 -1.73 -5.41 -11.19
N VAL A 277 -2.75 -5.01 -11.98
CA VAL A 277 -2.87 -5.35 -13.41
C VAL A 277 -1.65 -4.90 -14.22
N ALA A 278 -1.19 -3.66 -14.00
CA ALA A 278 -0.03 -3.12 -14.71
C ALA A 278 1.23 -3.96 -14.44
N GLU A 279 1.46 -4.33 -13.18
CA GLU A 279 2.56 -5.21 -12.79
C GLU A 279 2.45 -6.59 -13.44
N TYR A 280 1.25 -7.20 -13.40
CA TYR A 280 1.02 -8.52 -13.98
C TYR A 280 1.27 -8.54 -15.49
N LEU A 281 0.78 -7.53 -16.21
CA LEU A 281 0.89 -7.44 -17.69
C LEU A 281 2.32 -7.18 -18.18
N ILE A 282 3.24 -6.73 -17.33
CA ILE A 282 4.67 -6.65 -17.67
C ILE A 282 5.23 -8.05 -17.98
N TYR A 283 4.78 -9.05 -17.22
CA TYR A 283 5.25 -10.44 -17.35
C TYR A 283 4.36 -11.29 -18.24
N PHE A 284 3.07 -10.95 -18.37
CA PHE A 284 2.04 -11.73 -19.08
C PHE A 284 1.18 -10.85 -19.98
N PRO A 285 1.77 -10.21 -21.01
CA PRO A 285 1.07 -9.24 -21.86
C PRO A 285 -0.09 -9.83 -22.66
N GLU A 286 -0.11 -11.17 -22.86
CA GLU A 286 -1.16 -11.88 -23.56
C GLU A 286 -2.54 -11.80 -22.88
N TYR A 287 -2.59 -11.49 -21.58
CA TYR A 287 -3.84 -11.34 -20.84
C TYR A 287 -4.43 -9.92 -20.88
N LYS A 288 -3.82 -8.99 -21.64
CA LYS A 288 -4.22 -7.58 -21.64
C LYS A 288 -5.70 -7.37 -21.93
N GLU A 289 -6.22 -7.94 -23.03
CA GLU A 289 -7.62 -7.78 -23.40
C GLU A 289 -8.58 -8.32 -22.32
N LEU A 290 -8.21 -9.42 -21.69
CA LEU A 290 -8.99 -10.03 -20.61
C LEU A 290 -9.05 -9.10 -19.38
N PHE A 291 -7.92 -8.56 -18.95
CA PHE A 291 -7.88 -7.62 -17.84
C PHE A 291 -8.58 -6.29 -18.14
N ASP A 292 -8.42 -5.75 -19.35
CA ASP A 292 -9.10 -4.52 -19.77
C ASP A 292 -10.63 -4.71 -19.69
N GLY A 293 -11.16 -5.88 -20.10
CA GLY A 293 -12.57 -6.21 -19.97
C GLY A 293 -13.07 -6.24 -18.53
N TYR A 294 -12.36 -6.94 -17.63
CA TYR A 294 -12.76 -7.02 -16.22
C TYR A 294 -12.56 -5.70 -15.47
N LYS A 295 -11.53 -4.94 -15.81
CA LYS A 295 -11.34 -3.59 -15.25
C LYS A 295 -12.50 -2.69 -15.64
N GLY A 296 -12.95 -2.70 -16.90
CA GLY A 296 -14.12 -1.95 -17.33
C GLY A 296 -15.37 -2.29 -16.51
N LYS A 297 -15.65 -3.58 -16.28
CA LYS A 297 -16.78 -4.03 -15.45
C LYS A 297 -16.70 -3.52 -14.00
N VAL A 298 -15.50 -3.53 -13.41
CA VAL A 298 -15.28 -3.03 -12.05
C VAL A 298 -15.43 -1.52 -11.99
N ASP A 299 -14.88 -0.79 -12.95
CA ASP A 299 -15.02 0.67 -13.06
C ASP A 299 -16.49 1.08 -13.21
N ASP A 300 -17.27 0.33 -14.01
CA ASP A 300 -18.71 0.59 -14.17
C ASP A 300 -19.51 0.27 -12.91
N LEU A 301 -19.14 -0.77 -12.17
CA LEU A 301 -19.72 -1.06 -10.85
C LEU A 301 -19.46 0.11 -9.88
N TYR A 302 -18.24 0.63 -9.82
CA TYR A 302 -17.91 1.76 -8.93
C TYR A 302 -18.69 3.02 -9.30
N LYS A 303 -18.79 3.35 -10.59
CA LYS A 303 -19.64 4.45 -11.08
C LYS A 303 -21.10 4.28 -10.69
N ALA A 304 -21.63 3.07 -10.80
CA ALA A 304 -23.02 2.79 -10.42
C ALA A 304 -23.27 3.04 -8.93
N TYR A 305 -22.35 2.63 -8.05
CA TYR A 305 -22.46 2.89 -6.62
C TYR A 305 -22.30 4.37 -6.29
N HIS A 306 -21.46 5.09 -7.03
CA HIS A 306 -21.37 6.54 -6.91
C HIS A 306 -22.70 7.22 -7.31
N LEU A 307 -23.29 6.85 -8.43
CA LEU A 307 -24.60 7.36 -8.87
C LEU A 307 -25.71 6.97 -7.90
N MET A 308 -25.68 5.76 -7.35
CA MET A 308 -26.61 5.29 -6.31
C MET A 308 -26.56 6.20 -5.08
N TRP A 309 -25.38 6.55 -4.61
CA TRP A 309 -25.20 7.47 -3.49
C TRP A 309 -25.70 8.88 -3.83
N LEU A 310 -25.35 9.42 -4.99
CA LEU A 310 -25.81 10.74 -5.44
C LEU A 310 -27.33 10.82 -5.52
N SER A 311 -27.98 9.79 -6.08
CA SER A 311 -29.44 9.75 -6.16
C SER A 311 -30.09 9.63 -4.79
N PHE A 312 -29.55 8.79 -3.91
CA PHE A 312 -30.07 8.62 -2.55
C PHE A 312 -29.89 9.89 -1.70
N SER A 313 -28.76 10.58 -1.83
CA SER A 313 -28.44 11.78 -1.05
C SER A 313 -29.37 12.98 -1.34
N GLN A 314 -30.11 12.94 -2.45
CA GLN A 314 -31.11 13.95 -2.81
C GLN A 314 -32.49 13.68 -2.16
N LEU A 315 -32.67 12.52 -1.51
CA LEU A 315 -33.91 12.16 -0.86
C LEU A 315 -33.94 12.68 0.58
N GLU A 316 -35.09 13.18 1.01
CA GLU A 316 -35.30 13.66 2.37
C GLU A 316 -36.04 12.60 3.21
N PHE A 317 -35.53 12.30 4.39
CA PHE A 317 -36.12 11.36 5.34
C PHE A 317 -36.17 11.96 6.74
N ASN A 318 -37.25 11.70 7.48
CA ASN A 318 -37.42 12.21 8.83
C ASN A 318 -36.81 11.30 9.91
N SER A 319 -36.50 10.04 9.56
CA SER A 319 -35.96 9.08 10.51
C SER A 319 -35.22 7.94 9.83
N ARG A 320 -34.27 7.33 10.58
CA ARG A 320 -33.55 6.14 10.14
C ARG A 320 -34.48 4.94 9.85
N LYS A 321 -35.62 4.87 10.56
CA LYS A 321 -36.64 3.83 10.31
C LYS A 321 -37.30 4.01 8.94
N GLU A 322 -37.60 5.25 8.56
CA GLU A 322 -38.16 5.58 7.25
C GLU A 322 -37.18 5.21 6.13
N ILE A 323 -35.88 5.53 6.30
CA ILE A 323 -34.82 5.11 5.38
C ILE A 323 -34.81 3.59 5.24
N ALA A 324 -34.85 2.84 6.35
CA ALA A 324 -34.80 1.37 6.31
C ALA A 324 -35.99 0.78 5.55
N LEU A 325 -37.20 1.32 5.76
CA LEU A 325 -38.40 0.88 5.04
C LEU A 325 -38.31 1.20 3.55
N PHE A 326 -37.90 2.42 3.21
CA PHE A 326 -37.68 2.81 1.81
C PHE A 326 -36.69 1.89 1.10
N LEU A 327 -35.51 1.63 1.72
CA LEU A 327 -34.50 0.77 1.13
C LEU A 327 -34.96 -0.72 1.03
N GLN A 328 -35.84 -1.16 1.92
CA GLN A 328 -36.41 -2.49 1.83
C GLN A 328 -37.37 -2.64 0.63
N ASP A 329 -38.15 -1.60 0.34
CA ASP A 329 -39.04 -1.56 -0.81
C ASP A 329 -38.30 -1.34 -2.13
N ALA A 330 -37.19 -0.56 -2.09
CA ALA A 330 -36.35 -0.21 -3.23
C ALA A 330 -35.04 -1.07 -3.33
N LYS A 331 -35.07 -2.29 -2.82
CA LYS A 331 -33.91 -3.19 -2.75
C LYS A 331 -33.28 -3.56 -4.10
N ASP A 332 -34.04 -3.43 -5.18
CA ASP A 332 -33.57 -3.68 -6.54
C ASP A 332 -32.80 -2.46 -7.13
N VAL A 333 -32.88 -1.29 -6.47
CA VAL A 333 -32.21 -0.04 -6.89
C VAL A 333 -31.08 0.32 -5.93
N TYR A 334 -31.26 0.09 -4.63
CA TYR A 334 -30.32 0.52 -3.60
C TYR A 334 -29.75 -0.65 -2.80
N ASP A 335 -28.43 -0.68 -2.62
CA ASP A 335 -27.78 -1.56 -1.64
C ASP A 335 -27.89 -0.96 -0.24
N MET A 336 -28.77 -1.56 0.58
CA MET A 336 -29.03 -1.10 1.94
C MET A 336 -27.75 -1.09 2.80
N GLY A 337 -26.88 -2.09 2.65
CA GLY A 337 -25.64 -2.21 3.41
C GLY A 337 -24.66 -1.07 3.07
N PHE A 338 -24.55 -0.73 1.79
CA PHE A 338 -23.77 0.39 1.30
C PHE A 338 -24.32 1.74 1.83
N ILE A 339 -25.61 2.00 1.61
CA ILE A 339 -26.24 3.27 2.02
C ILE A 339 -26.06 3.50 3.53
N PHE A 340 -26.27 2.50 4.38
CA PHE A 340 -26.08 2.70 5.82
C PHE A 340 -24.63 2.90 6.24
N LYS A 341 -23.64 2.31 5.54
CA LYS A 341 -22.23 2.59 5.80
C LYS A 341 -21.85 4.03 5.46
N MET A 342 -22.36 4.56 4.34
CA MET A 342 -22.21 5.96 3.96
C MET A 342 -22.85 6.91 4.99
N LEU A 343 -24.09 6.67 5.36
CA LEU A 343 -24.82 7.47 6.37
C LEU A 343 -24.16 7.45 7.76
N ASP A 344 -23.56 6.33 8.14
CA ASP A 344 -22.88 6.16 9.43
C ASP A 344 -21.45 6.75 9.41
N GLY A 345 -20.97 7.24 8.26
CA GLY A 345 -19.61 7.74 8.08
C GLY A 345 -18.53 6.64 8.22
N LYS A 346 -18.92 5.37 8.08
CA LYS A 346 -18.01 4.22 8.15
C LYS A 346 -17.16 4.09 6.89
N ILE A 347 -17.64 4.62 5.79
CA ILE A 347 -16.96 4.77 4.51
C ILE A 347 -17.20 6.21 4.04
N LYS A 348 -16.23 6.78 3.35
CA LYS A 348 -16.28 8.18 2.88
C LYS A 348 -16.65 8.23 1.41
N GLU A 349 -16.08 7.33 0.63
CA GLU A 349 -16.31 7.21 -0.80
C GLU A 349 -16.98 5.88 -1.13
N PRO A 350 -17.78 5.82 -2.20
CA PRO A 350 -18.45 4.58 -2.62
C PRO A 350 -17.50 3.41 -2.87
N CYS A 351 -16.27 3.65 -3.36
CA CYS A 351 -15.26 2.62 -3.59
C CYS A 351 -14.78 1.97 -2.27
N ASP A 352 -14.74 2.71 -1.16
CA ASP A 352 -14.36 2.18 0.16
C ASP A 352 -15.25 0.99 0.59
N TYR A 353 -16.49 0.94 0.05
CA TYR A 353 -17.43 -0.15 0.35
C TYR A 353 -16.88 -1.51 -0.04
N PHE A 354 -16.06 -1.54 -1.08
CA PHE A 354 -15.52 -2.76 -1.65
C PHE A 354 -14.14 -3.13 -1.09
N GLU A 355 -13.41 -2.22 -0.44
CA GLU A 355 -12.03 -2.47 0.00
C GLU A 355 -11.89 -3.65 0.97
N ASP A 356 -12.69 -3.65 2.05
CA ASP A 356 -12.64 -4.68 3.10
C ASP A 356 -13.56 -5.87 2.83
N MET A 357 -14.23 -5.87 1.67
CA MET A 357 -15.17 -6.92 1.31
C MET A 357 -14.43 -8.18 0.87
N SER A 358 -14.92 -9.35 1.28
CA SER A 358 -14.39 -10.61 0.76
C SER A 358 -14.55 -10.69 -0.75
N LEU A 359 -13.59 -11.32 -1.42
CA LEU A 359 -13.58 -11.42 -2.88
C LEU A 359 -14.84 -12.13 -3.40
N ASP A 360 -15.31 -13.16 -2.71
CA ASP A 360 -16.53 -13.89 -3.11
C ASP A 360 -17.76 -12.98 -3.07
N LYS A 361 -17.91 -12.17 -2.03
CA LYS A 361 -19.01 -11.19 -1.94
C LYS A 361 -18.92 -10.12 -3.01
N PHE A 362 -17.69 -9.67 -3.34
CA PHE A 362 -17.46 -8.71 -4.41
C PHE A 362 -17.91 -9.26 -5.76
N ILE A 363 -17.55 -10.51 -6.08
CA ILE A 363 -17.95 -11.22 -7.29
C ILE A 363 -19.47 -11.33 -7.37
N ASP A 364 -20.11 -11.71 -6.26
CA ASP A 364 -21.59 -11.81 -6.20
C ASP A 364 -22.27 -10.46 -6.48
N ILE A 365 -21.69 -9.36 -6.03
CA ILE A 365 -22.23 -8.02 -6.32
C ILE A 365 -21.99 -7.65 -7.78
N LEU A 366 -20.80 -7.90 -8.32
CA LEU A 366 -20.47 -7.63 -9.72
C LEU A 366 -21.41 -8.37 -10.67
N HIS A 367 -21.62 -9.67 -10.46
CA HIS A 367 -22.54 -10.48 -11.27
C HIS A 367 -24.00 -10.02 -11.18
N ARG A 368 -24.47 -9.61 -9.98
CA ARG A 368 -25.81 -9.04 -9.84
C ARG A 368 -25.96 -7.73 -10.59
N TYR A 369 -24.90 -6.90 -10.58
CA TYR A 369 -24.87 -5.65 -11.31
C TYR A 369 -24.89 -5.88 -12.83
N GLU A 370 -24.10 -6.78 -13.37
CA GLU A 370 -24.09 -7.14 -14.78
C GLU A 370 -25.47 -7.63 -15.26
N HIS A 371 -26.08 -8.53 -14.50
CA HIS A 371 -27.40 -9.07 -14.84
C HIS A 371 -28.49 -7.99 -14.85
N PHE A 372 -28.38 -6.99 -13.97
CA PHE A 372 -29.33 -5.87 -13.92
C PHE A 372 -29.30 -5.03 -15.21
N TRP A 373 -28.14 -4.81 -15.81
CA TRP A 373 -28.01 -4.03 -17.03
C TRP A 373 -28.39 -4.84 -18.29
N GLU A 374 -28.04 -6.12 -18.36
CA GLU A 374 -28.42 -7.00 -19.48
C GLU A 374 -29.95 -7.14 -19.65
N VAL A 375 -30.73 -6.96 -18.57
CA VAL A 375 -32.19 -7.07 -18.59
C VAL A 375 -32.88 -5.73 -18.91
N ASN A 376 -32.17 -4.62 -18.77
CA ASN A 376 -32.73 -3.26 -18.95
C ASN A 376 -32.20 -2.53 -20.21
N ASP A 377 -31.29 -3.14 -20.98
CA ASP A 377 -30.94 -2.75 -22.36
C ASP A 377 -31.84 -3.48 -23.35
#